data_8edf704371c10e60774a71da2121994d
#
_entry.id   8edf704371c10e60774a71da2121994d
#
_cell.length_a   1.000
_cell.length_b   1.000
_cell.length_c   1.000
_cell.angle_alpha   90.00
_cell.angle_beta   90.00
_cell.angle_gamma   90.00
#
_symmetry.space_group_name_H-M   'P 1'
#
loop_
_entity.id
_entity.type
_entity.pdbx_description
1 polymer ?
#
loop_
_entity_poly.entity_id
_entity_poly.type
_entity_poly.pdbx_seq_one_letter_code
_entity_poly.pdbx_strand_id
1 'polypeptide(L)'
;TNRNEYTGMFEGYNLIFLTAEGFSTYAIREDLTPTLYKLVNSGFVFNNYYVPLWQTSTSDGEYVNCTGLIPDGQFSMRKSASNNMAYTLPRFFSAEGVYCRAYHNNTLSYYDRYLSHPNLGYDFKAIKLGGLSEAEWGSQLFTVEHPKAWPASDYEMMQGTVGEYINDDRFHVYYMTVSGHMNYNFKGNQMSAWNKDAVADLDMTENARAYLACN
;
A
#
# COMPACT_ATOMS: atom_id res chain seq x y z
N THR A 1 19.84 -22.76 0.85
CA THR A 1 18.82 -22.30 -0.10
C THR A 1 19.31 -22.58 -1.51
N ASN A 2 18.45 -23.19 -2.34
CA ASN A 2 18.77 -23.40 -3.75
C ASN A 2 18.82 -22.05 -4.46
N ARG A 3 19.89 -21.79 -5.20
CA ARG A 3 20.01 -20.60 -6.06
C ARG A 3 19.42 -20.91 -7.43
N ASN A 4 18.84 -19.91 -8.06
CA ASN A 4 18.39 -19.93 -9.45
C ASN A 4 18.98 -18.73 -10.22
N GLU A 5 18.66 -18.60 -11.50
CA GLU A 5 19.18 -17.53 -12.38
C GLU A 5 18.82 -16.09 -11.92
N TYR A 6 17.77 -15.94 -11.10
CA TYR A 6 17.34 -14.63 -10.57
C TYR A 6 17.94 -14.30 -9.21
N THR A 7 18.64 -15.25 -8.59
CA THR A 7 19.20 -15.04 -7.25
C THR A 7 20.25 -13.92 -7.25
N GLY A 8 20.00 -12.87 -6.48
CA GLY A 8 20.86 -11.69 -6.39
C GLY A 8 20.66 -10.66 -7.51
N MET A 9 19.73 -10.87 -8.44
CA MET A 9 19.49 -9.95 -9.57
C MET A 9 19.26 -8.51 -9.13
N PHE A 10 18.60 -8.31 -7.99
CA PHE A 10 18.27 -6.99 -7.43
C PHE A 10 19.09 -6.63 -6.19
N GLU A 11 20.26 -7.27 -6.00
CA GLU A 11 21.15 -6.93 -4.90
C GLU A 11 21.57 -5.45 -4.99
N GLY A 12 21.42 -4.73 -3.88
CA GLY A 12 21.73 -3.28 -3.81
C GLY A 12 20.63 -2.35 -4.35
N TYR A 13 19.55 -2.87 -4.90
CA TYR A 13 18.43 -2.04 -5.36
C TYR A 13 17.57 -1.54 -4.20
N ASN A 14 16.91 -0.42 -4.41
CA ASN A 14 15.82 0.05 -3.57
C ASN A 14 14.56 -0.80 -3.77
N LEU A 15 13.74 -0.93 -2.73
CA LEU A 15 12.46 -1.62 -2.83
C LEU A 15 11.31 -0.70 -2.43
N ILE A 16 10.43 -0.38 -3.38
CA ILE A 16 9.10 0.15 -3.11
C ILE A 16 8.11 -1.01 -3.20
N PHE A 17 7.47 -1.35 -2.09
CA PHE A 17 6.48 -2.41 -2.02
C PHE A 17 5.09 -1.82 -1.85
N LEU A 18 4.23 -2.02 -2.83
CA LEU A 18 2.89 -1.44 -2.88
C LEU A 18 1.84 -2.54 -2.70
N THR A 19 1.01 -2.43 -1.67
CA THR A 19 -0.21 -3.21 -1.54
C THR A 19 -1.38 -2.36 -2.04
N ALA A 20 -1.93 -2.73 -3.19
CA ALA A 20 -3.00 -1.98 -3.84
C ALA A 20 -4.37 -2.46 -3.34
N GLU A 21 -5.08 -1.59 -2.60
CA GLU A 21 -6.43 -1.86 -2.08
C GLU A 21 -7.44 -2.00 -3.22
N GLY A 22 -8.24 -3.08 -3.17
CA GLY A 22 -9.33 -3.31 -4.12
C GLY A 22 -8.90 -3.47 -5.57
N PHE A 23 -7.60 -3.61 -5.83
CA PHE A 23 -7.03 -3.60 -7.16
C PHE A 23 -7.25 -4.92 -7.91
N SER A 24 -7.52 -4.82 -9.20
CA SER A 24 -7.63 -5.93 -10.13
C SER A 24 -6.93 -5.58 -11.45
N THR A 25 -6.49 -6.60 -12.18
CA THR A 25 -5.88 -6.45 -13.50
C THR A 25 -6.75 -5.71 -14.53
N TYR A 26 -8.06 -5.61 -14.29
CA TYR A 26 -8.96 -4.78 -15.12
C TYR A 26 -8.59 -3.29 -15.12
N ALA A 27 -7.91 -2.80 -14.07
CA ALA A 27 -7.44 -1.43 -13.99
C ALA A 27 -6.13 -1.20 -14.77
N ILE A 28 -5.47 -2.25 -15.27
CA ILE A 28 -4.23 -2.11 -16.04
C ILE A 28 -4.58 -1.86 -17.50
N ARG A 29 -4.53 -0.59 -17.90
CA ARG A 29 -4.90 -0.15 -19.24
C ARG A 29 -3.89 0.86 -19.77
N GLU A 30 -3.52 0.75 -21.04
CA GLU A 30 -2.57 1.67 -21.67
C GLU A 30 -3.11 3.10 -21.74
N ASP A 31 -4.42 3.24 -21.97
CA ASP A 31 -5.12 4.52 -22.11
C ASP A 31 -5.42 5.24 -20.77
N LEU A 32 -5.62 4.50 -19.67
CA LEU A 32 -6.03 5.07 -18.37
C LEU A 32 -4.93 5.00 -17.31
N THR A 33 -4.15 3.92 -17.30
CA THR A 33 -3.11 3.67 -16.31
C THR A 33 -1.77 3.35 -16.97
N PRO A 34 -1.23 4.27 -17.82
CA PRO A 34 -0.07 3.98 -18.66
C PRO A 34 1.19 3.58 -17.87
N THR A 35 1.36 4.10 -16.65
CA THR A 35 2.48 3.72 -15.79
C THR A 35 2.37 2.26 -15.32
N LEU A 36 1.20 1.84 -14.85
CA LEU A 36 0.95 0.45 -14.46
C LEU A 36 1.08 -0.50 -15.65
N TYR A 37 0.52 -0.11 -16.80
CA TYR A 37 0.66 -0.86 -18.04
C TYR A 37 2.13 -1.06 -18.43
N LYS A 38 2.94 -0.01 -18.37
CA LYS A 38 4.37 -0.08 -18.63
C LYS A 38 5.09 -1.00 -17.63
N LEU A 39 4.81 -0.89 -16.33
CA LEU A 39 5.43 -1.72 -15.30
C LEU A 39 5.16 -3.19 -15.51
N VAL A 40 3.90 -3.56 -15.77
CA VAL A 40 3.50 -4.95 -16.01
C VAL A 40 4.13 -5.53 -17.28
N ASN A 41 4.33 -4.70 -18.31
CA ASN A 41 4.93 -5.14 -19.58
C ASN A 41 6.48 -5.08 -19.59
N SER A 42 7.12 -4.59 -18.54
CA SER A 42 8.59 -4.49 -18.46
C SER A 42 9.21 -5.16 -17.23
N GLY A 43 8.40 -5.79 -16.38
CA GLY A 43 8.82 -6.49 -15.17
C GLY A 43 8.42 -7.96 -15.13
N PHE A 44 8.62 -8.58 -13.98
CA PHE A 44 8.10 -9.93 -13.72
C PHE A 44 6.60 -9.89 -13.46
N VAL A 45 5.86 -10.81 -14.08
CA VAL A 45 4.43 -11.01 -13.86
C VAL A 45 4.20 -12.40 -13.29
N PHE A 46 3.59 -12.48 -12.11
CA PHE A 46 3.28 -13.74 -11.44
C PHE A 46 1.86 -14.17 -11.79
N ASN A 47 1.71 -14.96 -12.85
CA ASN A 47 0.40 -15.38 -13.36
C ASN A 47 -0.36 -16.33 -12.42
N ASN A 48 0.33 -16.98 -11.49
CA ASN A 48 -0.22 -17.90 -10.51
C ASN A 48 -0.11 -17.34 -9.08
N TYR A 49 -0.31 -16.03 -8.94
CA TYR A 49 -0.38 -15.39 -7.63
C TYR A 49 -1.81 -15.46 -7.10
N TYR A 50 -1.96 -16.08 -5.93
CA TYR A 50 -3.25 -16.23 -5.27
C TYR A 50 -3.18 -15.64 -3.87
N VAL A 51 -4.21 -14.89 -3.50
CA VAL A 51 -4.36 -14.39 -2.13
C VAL A 51 -4.88 -15.53 -1.27
N PRO A 52 -4.14 -16.00 -0.26
CA PRO A 52 -4.51 -17.17 0.53
C PRO A 52 -5.55 -16.82 1.59
N LEU A 53 -6.62 -16.13 1.20
CA LEU A 53 -7.48 -15.44 2.14
C LEU A 53 -8.92 -15.89 2.04
N TRP A 54 -9.45 -16.32 3.13
CA TRP A 54 -10.87 -16.49 3.39
C TRP A 54 -11.24 -15.71 4.66
N GLN A 55 -12.30 -14.93 4.61
CA GLN A 55 -12.82 -14.06 5.68
C GLN A 55 -11.85 -12.96 6.12
N THR A 56 -11.11 -12.39 5.20
CA THR A 56 -9.99 -11.53 5.57
C THR A 56 -10.22 -10.09 5.20
N SER A 57 -9.62 -9.27 6.01
CA SER A 57 -9.51 -7.84 5.83
C SER A 57 -8.22 -7.47 5.09
N THR A 58 -8.11 -6.22 4.70
CA THR A 58 -6.89 -5.62 4.19
C THR A 58 -5.68 -5.91 5.07
N SER A 59 -5.84 -5.88 6.41
CA SER A 59 -4.74 -6.09 7.35
C SER A 59 -4.15 -7.51 7.29
N ASP A 60 -4.93 -8.51 6.92
CA ASP A 60 -4.40 -9.86 6.73
C ASP A 60 -3.61 -9.97 5.42
N GLY A 61 -4.01 -9.23 4.38
CA GLY A 61 -3.21 -9.06 3.15
C GLY A 61 -1.86 -8.40 3.43
N GLU A 62 -1.84 -7.35 4.25
CA GLU A 62 -0.60 -6.73 4.71
C GLU A 62 0.28 -7.71 5.50
N TYR A 63 -0.33 -8.53 6.35
CA TYR A 63 0.39 -9.55 7.10
C TYR A 63 1.13 -10.53 6.18
N VAL A 64 0.47 -11.03 5.13
CA VAL A 64 1.11 -11.88 4.11
C VAL A 64 2.27 -11.15 3.44
N ASN A 65 2.04 -9.93 2.99
CA ASN A 65 3.02 -9.15 2.23
C ASN A 65 4.25 -8.77 3.06
N CYS A 66 4.06 -8.40 4.32
CA CYS A 66 5.16 -7.95 5.18
C CYS A 66 5.94 -9.10 5.84
N THR A 67 5.31 -10.28 5.99
CA THR A 67 5.89 -11.39 6.76
C THR A 67 6.14 -12.66 5.95
N GLY A 68 5.45 -12.84 4.82
CA GLY A 68 5.45 -14.09 4.04
C GLY A 68 4.70 -15.23 4.74
N LEU A 69 3.95 -14.96 5.80
CA LEU A 69 3.18 -15.95 6.57
C LEU A 69 1.70 -15.92 6.20
N ILE A 70 1.06 -17.08 6.25
CA ILE A 70 -0.40 -17.19 6.05
C ILE A 70 -1.11 -16.75 7.34
N PRO A 71 -2.06 -15.80 7.28
CA PRO A 71 -2.82 -15.37 8.45
C PRO A 71 -3.77 -16.46 8.96
N ASP A 72 -4.08 -16.43 10.24
CA ASP A 72 -5.01 -17.37 10.86
C ASP A 72 -6.50 -16.96 10.74
N GLY A 73 -6.78 -15.86 10.02
CA GLY A 73 -8.13 -15.30 9.89
C GLY A 73 -8.67 -14.62 11.17
N GLN A 74 -7.82 -14.42 12.17
CA GLN A 74 -8.17 -13.82 13.47
C GLN A 74 -7.28 -12.62 13.83
N PHE A 75 -7.19 -11.65 12.91
CA PHE A 75 -6.41 -10.43 13.12
C PHE A 75 -4.91 -10.69 13.33
N SER A 76 -4.30 -11.50 12.45
CA SER A 76 -2.87 -11.85 12.54
C SER A 76 -1.95 -10.63 12.56
N MET A 77 -2.25 -9.59 11.78
CA MET A 77 -1.49 -8.34 11.81
C MET A 77 -1.56 -7.66 13.19
N ARG A 78 -2.73 -7.60 13.82
CA ARG A 78 -2.87 -7.04 15.18
C ARG A 78 -2.09 -7.85 16.22
N LYS A 79 -2.15 -9.19 16.12
CA LYS A 79 -1.37 -10.08 17.00
C LYS A 79 0.14 -9.90 16.82
N SER A 80 0.59 -9.56 15.63
CA SER A 80 2.01 -9.32 15.35
C SER A 80 2.59 -8.16 16.17
N ALA A 81 1.77 -7.23 16.66
CA ALA A 81 2.21 -6.12 17.50
C ALA A 81 2.88 -6.57 18.83
N SER A 82 2.57 -7.75 19.32
CA SER A 82 3.11 -8.30 20.58
C SER A 82 3.92 -9.59 20.39
N ASN A 83 3.99 -10.12 19.17
CA ASN A 83 4.75 -11.32 18.87
C ASN A 83 6.22 -11.00 18.52
N ASN A 84 7.09 -11.98 18.65
CA ASN A 84 8.46 -11.86 18.14
C ASN A 84 8.45 -12.00 16.59
N MET A 85 8.60 -10.89 15.92
CA MET A 85 8.57 -10.79 14.43
C MET A 85 9.99 -10.64 13.87
N ALA A 86 10.84 -11.65 14.09
CA ALA A 86 12.26 -11.59 13.72
C ALA A 86 12.52 -11.68 12.19
N TYR A 87 11.61 -12.30 11.43
CA TYR A 87 11.80 -12.61 10.01
C TYR A 87 10.77 -11.90 9.14
N THR A 88 10.83 -10.59 9.13
CA THR A 88 9.97 -9.75 8.30
C THR A 88 10.78 -9.08 7.19
N LEU A 89 10.13 -8.67 6.13
CA LEU A 89 10.79 -7.99 5.02
C LEU A 89 11.63 -6.78 5.47
N PRO A 90 11.11 -5.82 6.28
CA PRO A 90 11.91 -4.68 6.73
C PRO A 90 13.06 -5.08 7.65
N ARG A 91 12.96 -6.14 8.43
CA ARG A 91 14.07 -6.58 9.28
C ARG A 91 15.25 -7.13 8.48
N PHE A 92 14.99 -7.78 7.34
CA PHE A 92 16.07 -8.17 6.43
C PHE A 92 16.78 -6.96 5.84
N PHE A 93 16.04 -5.94 5.39
CA PHE A 93 16.64 -4.70 4.90
C PHE A 93 17.39 -3.94 6.00
N SER A 94 16.82 -3.85 7.20
CA SER A 94 17.46 -3.17 8.34
C SER A 94 18.75 -3.86 8.79
N ALA A 95 18.85 -5.19 8.66
CA ALA A 95 20.08 -5.92 8.94
C ALA A 95 21.23 -5.56 7.99
N GLU A 96 20.92 -5.02 6.81
CA GLU A 96 21.87 -4.46 5.85
C GLU A 96 22.05 -2.94 5.98
N GLY A 97 21.53 -2.33 7.04
CA GLY A 97 21.63 -0.88 7.28
C GLY A 97 20.65 -0.03 6.49
N VAL A 98 19.64 -0.64 5.84
CA VAL A 98 18.65 0.10 5.06
C VAL A 98 17.53 0.60 5.98
N TYR A 99 17.19 1.89 5.89
CA TYR A 99 16.07 2.45 6.62
C TYR A 99 14.73 2.07 5.96
N CYS A 100 13.80 1.54 6.75
CA CYS A 100 12.54 0.99 6.27
C CYS A 100 11.35 1.84 6.74
N ARG A 101 10.58 2.36 5.81
CA ARG A 101 9.40 3.20 6.07
C ARG A 101 8.12 2.51 5.59
N ALA A 102 7.01 2.81 6.26
CA ALA A 102 5.69 2.36 5.82
C ALA A 102 4.68 3.51 5.92
N TYR A 103 3.82 3.62 4.92
CA TYR A 103 2.80 4.67 4.83
C TYR A 103 1.42 4.11 4.55
N HIS A 104 0.42 4.70 5.19
CA HIS A 104 -0.98 4.37 4.91
C HIS A 104 -1.88 5.60 4.96
N ASN A 105 -2.73 5.71 3.99
CA ASN A 105 -3.59 6.85 3.76
C ASN A 105 -4.92 6.78 4.55
N ASN A 106 -4.85 6.35 5.82
CA ASN A 106 -5.96 6.32 6.77
C ASN A 106 -5.43 6.72 8.15
N THR A 107 -6.28 6.67 9.18
CA THR A 107 -5.91 7.07 10.55
C THR A 107 -4.83 6.16 11.13
N LEU A 108 -3.96 6.73 11.96
CA LEU A 108 -2.84 6.04 12.58
C LEU A 108 -3.25 4.78 13.35
N SER A 109 -4.36 4.84 14.08
CA SER A 109 -4.87 3.75 14.91
C SER A 109 -5.68 2.69 14.16
N TYR A 110 -6.00 2.90 12.89
CA TYR A 110 -6.83 1.96 12.15
C TYR A 110 -6.11 0.61 11.98
N TYR A 111 -6.75 -0.48 12.41
CA TYR A 111 -6.17 -1.83 12.54
C TYR A 111 -4.95 -1.92 13.47
N ASP A 112 -4.75 -0.96 14.37
CA ASP A 112 -3.59 -0.88 15.27
C ASP A 112 -2.23 -0.90 14.53
N ARG A 113 -2.18 -0.32 13.32
CA ARG A 113 -0.95 -0.29 12.49
C ARG A 113 0.19 0.43 13.20
N TYR A 114 -0.10 1.44 14.01
CA TYR A 114 0.88 2.17 14.81
C TYR A 114 1.63 1.29 15.83
N LEU A 115 1.10 0.10 16.14
CA LEU A 115 1.74 -0.90 16.99
C LEU A 115 2.37 -2.03 16.17
N SER A 116 1.64 -2.55 15.17
CA SER A 116 2.08 -3.71 14.40
C SER A 116 3.24 -3.38 13.47
N HIS A 117 3.16 -2.32 12.67
CA HIS A 117 4.18 -1.99 11.68
C HIS A 117 5.54 -1.65 12.30
N PRO A 118 5.64 -0.87 13.40
CA PRO A 118 6.92 -0.71 14.10
C PRO A 118 7.48 -2.02 14.63
N ASN A 119 6.65 -2.92 15.13
CA ASN A 119 7.11 -4.23 15.59
C ASN A 119 7.60 -5.14 14.44
N LEU A 120 7.09 -4.94 13.22
CA LEU A 120 7.64 -5.57 12.02
C LEU A 120 9.01 -5.01 11.61
N GLY A 121 9.34 -3.78 11.99
CA GLY A 121 10.59 -3.10 11.69
C GLY A 121 10.46 -1.86 10.79
N TYR A 122 9.25 -1.33 10.62
CA TYR A 122 9.00 -0.09 9.86
C TYR A 122 8.95 1.15 10.76
N ASP A 123 9.46 2.29 10.27
CA ASP A 123 8.99 3.60 10.68
C ASP A 123 7.65 3.84 9.98
N PHE A 124 6.55 3.74 10.75
CA PHE A 124 5.19 3.80 10.22
C PHE A 124 4.59 5.18 10.38
N LYS A 125 4.05 5.72 9.29
CA LYS A 125 3.31 6.97 9.29
C LYS A 125 1.94 6.85 8.63
N ALA A 126 0.99 7.61 9.16
CA ALA A 126 -0.37 7.68 8.68
C ALA A 126 -0.78 9.12 8.34
N ILE A 127 -1.91 9.27 7.66
CA ILE A 127 -2.45 10.58 7.32
C ILE A 127 -2.81 11.35 8.60
N LYS A 128 -2.51 12.66 8.61
CA LYS A 128 -2.98 13.59 9.62
C LYS A 128 -4.48 13.83 9.47
N LEU A 129 -5.26 12.96 10.07
CA LEU A 129 -6.71 13.05 10.10
C LEU A 129 -7.14 13.16 11.57
N GLY A 130 -7.87 14.21 11.92
CA GLY A 130 -8.16 14.67 13.27
C GLY A 130 -8.41 13.60 14.34
N GLY A 131 -8.20 13.95 15.61
CA GLY A 131 -8.43 13.09 16.78
C GLY A 131 -7.15 12.54 17.45
N LEU A 132 -5.98 12.69 16.83
CA LEU A 132 -4.70 12.39 17.46
C LEU A 132 -3.93 13.69 17.73
N SER A 133 -3.37 13.80 18.93
CA SER A 133 -2.57 14.96 19.33
C SER A 133 -1.26 15.00 18.53
N GLU A 134 -0.96 16.13 17.87
CA GLU A 134 0.34 16.33 17.24
C GLU A 134 1.51 16.28 18.22
N ALA A 135 1.29 16.67 19.46
CA ALA A 135 2.30 16.60 20.50
C ALA A 135 2.69 15.15 20.83
N GLU A 136 1.74 14.23 20.67
CA GLU A 136 1.94 12.81 20.99
C GLU A 136 2.41 12.00 19.78
N TRP A 137 1.89 12.30 18.58
CA TRP A 137 2.02 11.45 17.40
C TRP A 137 2.54 12.18 16.15
N GLY A 138 2.92 13.45 16.27
CA GLY A 138 3.25 14.31 15.13
C GLY A 138 4.33 13.73 14.20
N SER A 139 5.32 13.03 14.73
CA SER A 139 6.37 12.37 13.94
C SER A 139 5.87 11.16 13.12
N GLN A 140 4.70 10.62 13.48
CA GLN A 140 4.06 9.50 12.80
C GLN A 140 2.91 9.93 11.87
N LEU A 141 2.82 11.22 11.56
CA LEU A 141 1.78 11.77 10.72
C LEU A 141 2.37 12.50 9.51
N PHE A 142 1.76 12.31 8.35
CA PHE A 142 2.02 13.13 7.17
C PHE A 142 0.76 13.90 6.76
N THR A 143 0.93 14.95 5.97
CA THR A 143 -0.16 15.79 5.46
C THR A 143 -0.42 15.55 4.00
N VAL A 144 -1.70 15.63 3.61
CA VAL A 144 -2.18 15.63 2.23
C VAL A 144 -3.06 16.86 2.00
N GLU A 145 -3.32 17.20 0.76
CA GLU A 145 -4.14 18.35 0.40
C GLU A 145 -5.61 18.17 0.84
N HIS A 146 -6.15 16.97 0.64
CA HIS A 146 -7.55 16.64 0.90
C HIS A 146 -7.72 15.56 1.99
N PRO A 147 -7.36 15.84 3.26
CA PRO A 147 -7.33 14.82 4.31
C PRO A 147 -8.71 14.24 4.68
N LYS A 148 -9.80 14.89 4.26
CA LYS A 148 -11.19 14.46 4.52
C LYS A 148 -11.83 13.72 3.33
N ALA A 149 -11.11 13.60 2.21
CA ALA A 149 -11.60 12.82 1.07
C ALA A 149 -11.73 11.34 1.47
N TRP A 150 -12.79 10.68 1.01
CA TRP A 150 -12.95 9.25 1.22
C TRP A 150 -13.31 8.52 -0.09
N PRO A 151 -12.55 7.52 -0.49
CA PRO A 151 -11.19 7.22 -0.01
C PRO A 151 -10.25 8.40 -0.16
N ALA A 152 -9.17 8.45 0.63
CA ALA A 152 -8.14 9.46 0.48
C ALA A 152 -7.25 9.17 -0.75
N SER A 153 -6.61 10.20 -1.29
CA SER A 153 -5.80 10.10 -2.50
C SER A 153 -4.45 9.44 -2.22
N ASP A 154 -4.17 8.30 -2.84
CA ASP A 154 -2.86 7.64 -2.76
C ASP A 154 -1.79 8.45 -3.50
N TYR A 155 -2.18 9.20 -4.52
CA TYR A 155 -1.28 10.13 -5.20
C TYR A 155 -0.78 11.23 -4.24
N GLU A 156 -1.70 11.83 -3.45
CA GLU A 156 -1.32 12.83 -2.44
C GLU A 156 -0.46 12.22 -1.31
N MET A 157 -0.76 10.98 -0.90
CA MET A 157 0.07 10.25 0.05
C MET A 157 1.51 10.12 -0.45
N MET A 158 1.68 9.66 -1.69
CA MET A 158 3.01 9.50 -2.28
C MET A 158 3.73 10.85 -2.46
N GLN A 159 3.03 11.88 -2.92
CA GLN A 159 3.60 13.24 -3.01
C GLN A 159 4.05 13.78 -1.64
N GLY A 160 3.25 13.56 -0.60
CA GLY A 160 3.54 14.03 0.75
C GLY A 160 4.68 13.27 1.44
N THR A 161 5.06 12.09 0.97
CA THR A 161 6.01 11.20 1.64
C THR A 161 7.28 10.90 0.85
N VAL A 162 7.26 11.03 -0.49
CA VAL A 162 8.42 10.71 -1.34
C VAL A 162 9.69 11.47 -0.97
N GLY A 163 9.55 12.72 -0.53
CA GLY A 163 10.67 13.56 -0.09
C GLY A 163 11.43 13.02 1.13
N GLU A 164 10.81 12.11 1.90
CA GLU A 164 11.42 11.54 3.09
C GLU A 164 12.47 10.47 2.79
N TYR A 165 12.49 9.92 1.57
CA TYR A 165 13.38 8.79 1.24
C TYR A 165 14.06 8.87 -0.13
N ILE A 166 13.59 9.72 -1.04
CA ILE A 166 14.09 9.72 -2.42
C ILE A 166 15.57 10.06 -2.54
N ASN A 167 16.13 10.73 -1.54
CA ASN A 167 17.55 11.09 -1.47
C ASN A 167 18.38 10.14 -0.62
N ASP A 168 17.80 9.08 -0.06
CA ASP A 168 18.55 8.05 0.66
C ASP A 168 19.32 7.19 -0.35
N ASP A 169 20.57 6.83 -0.06
CA ASP A 169 21.38 5.96 -0.91
C ASP A 169 20.70 4.61 -1.16
N ARG A 170 20.09 4.07 -0.09
CA ARG A 170 19.30 2.83 -0.12
C ARG A 170 18.07 2.99 0.78
N PHE A 171 16.92 2.54 0.27
CA PHE A 171 15.67 2.58 1.04
C PHE A 171 14.77 1.36 0.74
N HIS A 172 13.97 1.01 1.72
CA HIS A 172 12.79 0.16 1.57
C HIS A 172 11.56 0.92 2.04
N VAL A 173 10.57 1.03 1.18
CA VAL A 173 9.32 1.73 1.46
C VAL A 173 8.12 0.83 1.17
N TYR A 174 7.23 0.73 2.12
CA TYR A 174 5.95 0.03 2.01
C TYR A 174 4.80 1.02 1.94
N TYR A 175 3.94 0.86 0.95
CA TYR A 175 2.70 1.63 0.81
C TYR A 175 1.48 0.72 0.87
N MET A 176 0.56 1.02 1.78
CA MET A 176 -0.80 0.48 1.76
C MET A 176 -1.74 1.53 1.19
N THR A 177 -2.28 1.27 0.01
CA THR A 177 -3.16 2.22 -0.69
C THR A 177 -4.58 2.18 -0.16
N VAL A 178 -5.41 3.15 -0.57
CA VAL A 178 -6.83 3.22 -0.19
C VAL A 178 -7.73 3.77 -1.30
N SER A 179 -7.19 4.41 -2.33
CA SER A 179 -7.99 5.03 -3.43
C SER A 179 -8.97 4.05 -4.07
N GLY A 180 -8.54 2.79 -4.27
CA GLY A 180 -9.36 1.72 -4.84
C GLY A 180 -10.38 1.10 -3.89
N HIS A 181 -10.61 1.67 -2.70
CA HIS A 181 -11.59 1.13 -1.74
C HIS A 181 -13.03 1.28 -2.27
N MET A 182 -13.87 0.28 -2.00
CA MET A 182 -15.31 0.36 -2.33
C MET A 182 -15.97 1.57 -1.60
N ASN A 183 -17.11 2.16 -2.06
CA ASN A 183 -18.01 1.67 -3.10
C ASN A 183 -17.63 2.20 -4.48
N TYR A 184 -17.72 1.37 -5.53
CA TYR A 184 -17.40 1.76 -6.90
C TYR A 184 -18.57 2.50 -7.55
N ASN A 185 -18.73 3.76 -7.20
CA ASN A 185 -19.69 4.70 -7.81
C ASN A 185 -19.21 6.14 -7.60
N PHE A 186 -19.69 7.06 -8.44
CA PHE A 186 -19.26 8.47 -8.42
C PHE A 186 -19.79 9.31 -7.24
N LYS A 187 -20.55 8.72 -6.32
CA LYS A 187 -21.06 9.38 -5.12
C LYS A 187 -20.37 8.90 -3.85
N GLY A 188 -19.98 7.63 -3.82
CA GLY A 188 -19.44 6.97 -2.63
C GLY A 188 -17.91 6.82 -2.63
N ASN A 189 -17.26 7.09 -3.77
CA ASN A 189 -15.80 7.09 -3.88
C ASN A 189 -15.33 8.43 -4.45
N GLN A 190 -14.57 9.17 -3.67
CA GLN A 190 -14.11 10.51 -4.05
C GLN A 190 -13.12 10.46 -5.21
N MET A 191 -12.26 9.43 -5.27
CA MET A 191 -11.31 9.28 -6.37
C MET A 191 -12.05 9.01 -7.69
N SER A 192 -13.08 8.15 -7.65
CA SER A 192 -13.96 7.94 -8.80
C SER A 192 -14.64 9.23 -9.24
N ALA A 193 -15.12 10.03 -8.30
CA ALA A 193 -15.79 11.30 -8.58
C ALA A 193 -14.84 12.31 -9.25
N TRP A 194 -13.60 12.42 -8.77
CA TRP A 194 -12.60 13.34 -9.32
C TRP A 194 -12.15 12.96 -10.73
N ASN A 195 -12.04 11.67 -11.01
CA ASN A 195 -11.58 11.15 -12.30
C ASN A 195 -12.72 10.74 -13.25
N LYS A 196 -13.96 11.17 -12.96
CA LYS A 196 -15.15 10.75 -13.70
C LYS A 196 -15.05 11.02 -15.21
N ASP A 197 -14.48 12.17 -15.58
CA ASP A 197 -14.40 12.59 -16.97
C ASP A 197 -13.44 11.72 -17.79
N ALA A 198 -12.39 11.17 -17.16
CA ALA A 198 -11.44 10.27 -17.83
C ALA A 198 -12.07 8.95 -18.32
N VAL A 199 -13.22 8.58 -17.78
CA VAL A 199 -13.94 7.33 -18.08
C VAL A 199 -15.34 7.56 -18.67
N ALA A 200 -15.68 8.83 -18.97
CA ALA A 200 -17.05 9.21 -19.36
C ALA A 200 -17.51 8.52 -20.65
N ASP A 201 -16.62 8.41 -21.64
CA ASP A 201 -16.91 7.88 -22.97
C ASP A 201 -16.76 6.37 -23.08
N LEU A 202 -16.40 5.67 -22.00
CA LEU A 202 -16.28 4.22 -22.03
C LEU A 202 -17.65 3.54 -22.07
N ASP A 203 -17.85 2.65 -23.04
CA ASP A 203 -19.06 1.82 -23.16
C ASP A 203 -19.08 0.73 -22.08
N MET A 204 -19.30 1.13 -20.85
CA MET A 204 -19.30 0.30 -19.65
C MET A 204 -20.38 0.74 -18.67
N THR A 205 -20.74 -0.12 -17.72
CA THR A 205 -21.63 0.26 -16.62
C THR A 205 -21.01 1.36 -15.74
N GLU A 206 -21.84 2.15 -15.07
CA GLU A 206 -21.35 3.18 -14.14
C GLU A 206 -20.39 2.59 -13.08
N ASN A 207 -20.72 1.41 -12.57
CA ASN A 207 -19.88 0.74 -11.56
C ASN A 207 -18.50 0.37 -12.10
N ALA A 208 -18.43 -0.17 -13.33
CA ALA A 208 -17.15 -0.47 -13.98
C ALA A 208 -16.32 0.78 -14.26
N ARG A 209 -16.96 1.86 -14.75
CA ARG A 209 -16.30 3.15 -14.97
C ARG A 209 -15.78 3.76 -13.67
N ALA A 210 -16.59 3.72 -12.62
CA ALA A 210 -16.17 4.22 -11.30
C ALA A 210 -15.01 3.40 -10.70
N TYR A 211 -15.00 2.10 -10.93
CA TYR A 211 -13.87 1.24 -10.55
C TYR A 211 -12.58 1.64 -11.28
N LEU A 212 -12.64 1.85 -12.59
CA LEU A 212 -11.48 2.30 -13.36
C LEU A 212 -10.99 3.70 -12.92
N ALA A 213 -11.92 4.57 -12.57
CA ALA A 213 -11.62 5.95 -12.20
C ALA A 213 -10.96 6.08 -10.82
N CYS A 214 -11.06 5.09 -9.93
CA CYS A 214 -10.42 5.13 -8.61
C CYS A 214 -9.11 4.34 -8.52
N ASN A 215 -8.80 3.52 -9.52
CA ASN A 215 -7.59 2.71 -9.62
C ASN A 215 -6.66 3.21 -10.69
#